data_c3652269e5b7b515a5e2df6b98131a6d
#
_entry.id   c3652269e5b7b515a5e2df6b98131a6d
#
_cell.length_a   1.000
_cell.length_b   1.000
_cell.length_c   1.000
_cell.angle_alpha   90.00
_cell.angle_beta   90.00
_cell.angle_gamma   90.00
#
_symmetry.space_group_name_H-M   'P 1'
#
loop_
_entity.id
_entity.type
_entity.pdbx_description
1 polymer ?
#
loop_
_entity_poly.entity_id
_entity_poly.type
_entity_poly.pdbx_seq_one_letter_code
_entity_poly.pdbx_strand_id
1 'polypeptide(L)'
;MKRQILAFFGALALAASGLLAVAGPAQASTSRNGVCESGELCMWQNNDLRGGRYDTAATTADFRQWSFVAACTSDCSLHDNVSSLRNYDPVNPVRLFEHENFQGLYFWRQKANSGQSDEALNLTLDRDENGNNWNDRFSSFCFVWAGQPQPRCRP
;
A
#
# COMPACT_ATOMS: atom_id res chain seq x y z
N MET A 1 50.47 26.65 -64.09
CA MET A 1 49.29 25.84 -63.96
C MET A 1 49.03 25.62 -62.44
N LYS A 2 48.11 26.36 -61.88
CA LYS A 2 47.78 26.27 -60.44
C LYS A 2 46.52 25.37 -60.29
N ARG A 3 46.65 24.24 -59.61
CA ARG A 3 45.48 23.37 -59.20
C ARG A 3 45.00 23.84 -57.88
N GLN A 4 43.77 24.31 -57.79
CA GLN A 4 43.06 24.58 -56.58
C GLN A 4 42.36 23.30 -56.11
N ILE A 5 42.59 22.90 -54.88
CA ILE A 5 41.92 21.79 -54.20
C ILE A 5 40.79 22.38 -53.36
N LEU A 6 39.53 22.12 -53.72
CA LEU A 6 38.37 22.45 -52.89
C LEU A 6 38.22 21.36 -51.83
N ALA A 7 38.31 21.78 -50.57
CA ALA A 7 37.96 20.96 -49.40
C ALA A 7 36.47 21.13 -49.09
N PHE A 8 35.71 20.05 -49.22
CA PHE A 8 34.34 19.99 -48.75
C PHE A 8 34.31 19.66 -47.23
N PHE A 9 33.88 20.59 -46.44
CA PHE A 9 33.54 20.36 -45.01
C PHE A 9 32.09 19.89 -44.97
N GLY A 10 31.87 18.59 -44.75
CA GLY A 10 30.59 18.04 -44.44
C GLY A 10 30.27 18.25 -42.94
N ALA A 11 29.31 19.11 -42.61
CA ALA A 11 28.78 19.26 -41.27
C ALA A 11 27.82 18.12 -40.96
N LEU A 12 28.22 17.22 -40.06
CA LEU A 12 27.37 16.15 -39.55
C LEU A 12 26.56 16.70 -38.38
N ALA A 13 25.30 17.05 -38.60
CA ALA A 13 24.38 17.47 -37.55
C ALA A 13 23.85 16.22 -36.83
N LEU A 14 24.33 15.95 -35.60
CA LEU A 14 23.74 14.96 -34.68
C LEU A 14 22.47 15.53 -34.05
N ALA A 15 21.32 15.11 -34.53
CA ALA A 15 20.05 15.37 -33.88
C ALA A 15 19.91 14.45 -32.64
N ALA A 16 20.24 14.97 -31.46
CA ALA A 16 19.96 14.32 -30.18
C ALA A 16 18.46 14.44 -29.90
N SER A 17 17.69 13.41 -30.23
CA SER A 17 16.28 13.28 -29.83
C SER A 17 16.22 12.93 -28.34
N GLY A 18 16.13 13.94 -27.49
CA GLY A 18 15.87 13.79 -26.07
C GLY A 18 14.44 13.28 -25.86
N LEU A 19 14.27 11.99 -25.47
CA LEU A 19 13.03 11.47 -24.91
C LEU A 19 12.81 12.16 -23.55
N LEU A 20 12.01 13.23 -23.56
CA LEU A 20 11.44 13.75 -22.32
C LEU A 20 10.42 12.73 -21.82
N ALA A 21 10.82 11.89 -20.87
CA ALA A 21 9.89 11.11 -20.08
C ALA A 21 9.05 12.11 -19.29
N VAL A 22 7.82 12.35 -19.73
CA VAL A 22 6.83 13.09 -18.96
C VAL A 22 6.48 12.17 -17.78
N ALA A 23 7.08 12.42 -16.62
CA ALA A 23 6.61 11.86 -15.36
C ALA A 23 5.20 12.45 -15.17
N GLY A 24 4.17 11.60 -15.37
CA GLY A 24 2.79 11.97 -15.02
C GLY A 24 2.74 12.41 -13.56
N PRO A 25 1.83 13.32 -13.20
CA PRO A 25 1.68 13.71 -11.80
C PRO A 25 1.43 12.45 -10.99
N ALA A 26 2.26 12.24 -9.95
CA ALA A 26 1.97 11.23 -8.94
C ALA A 26 0.61 11.61 -8.35
N GLN A 27 -0.41 10.80 -8.62
CA GLN A 27 -1.73 11.00 -8.01
C GLN A 27 -1.52 10.82 -6.50
N ALA A 28 -1.70 11.89 -5.77
CA ALA A 28 -1.78 11.81 -4.32
C ALA A 28 -2.98 10.93 -4.00
N SER A 29 -2.73 9.80 -3.33
CA SER A 29 -3.78 8.93 -2.82
C SER A 29 -4.71 9.75 -1.92
N THR A 30 -6.00 9.75 -2.22
CA THR A 30 -7.02 10.40 -1.39
C THR A 30 -7.53 9.40 -0.36
N SER A 31 -6.72 9.14 0.66
CA SER A 31 -7.04 8.21 1.76
C SER A 31 -8.47 8.37 2.28
N ARG A 32 -9.13 7.26 2.57
CA ARG A 32 -10.48 7.19 3.14
C ARG A 32 -11.58 7.71 2.21
N ASN A 33 -11.42 7.49 0.93
CA ASN A 33 -12.41 7.85 -0.09
C ASN A 33 -13.29 6.65 -0.52
N GLY A 34 -13.00 5.45 -0.01
CA GLY A 34 -13.66 4.21 -0.37
C GLY A 34 -13.17 3.62 -1.70
N VAL A 35 -12.01 4.04 -2.21
CA VAL A 35 -11.36 3.50 -3.40
C VAL A 35 -9.95 3.06 -3.01
N CYS A 36 -9.57 1.82 -3.34
CA CYS A 36 -8.24 1.31 -3.05
C CYS A 36 -7.26 1.73 -4.14
N GLU A 37 -6.33 2.58 -3.79
CA GLU A 37 -5.34 3.15 -4.69
C GLU A 37 -3.93 2.66 -4.36
N SER A 38 -2.99 2.86 -5.28
CA SER A 38 -1.59 2.54 -5.04
C SER A 38 -1.02 3.35 -3.87
N GLY A 39 -0.33 2.70 -2.94
CA GLY A 39 0.20 3.31 -1.72
C GLY A 39 -0.69 3.15 -0.50
N GLU A 40 -1.79 2.42 -0.58
CA GLU A 40 -2.75 2.25 0.50
C GLU A 40 -2.81 0.84 1.06
N LEU A 41 -3.18 0.75 2.33
CA LEU A 41 -3.77 -0.46 2.91
C LEU A 41 -5.29 -0.34 2.81
N CYS A 42 -5.93 -1.38 2.24
CA CYS A 42 -7.38 -1.51 2.22
C CYS A 42 -7.82 -2.67 3.11
N MET A 43 -8.88 -2.44 3.87
CA MET A 43 -9.48 -3.41 4.79
C MET A 43 -10.98 -3.50 4.54
N TRP A 44 -11.53 -4.71 4.66
CA TRP A 44 -12.96 -4.97 4.43
C TRP A 44 -13.60 -5.69 5.61
N GLN A 45 -14.87 -5.35 5.81
CA GLN A 45 -15.70 -5.92 6.85
C GLN A 45 -15.99 -7.40 6.66
N ASN A 46 -16.07 -7.87 5.40
CA ASN A 46 -16.39 -9.26 5.08
C ASN A 46 -15.22 -9.93 4.36
N ASN A 47 -15.23 -11.26 4.29
CA ASN A 47 -14.31 -12.05 3.50
C ASN A 47 -14.38 -11.69 2.00
N ASP A 48 -13.36 -12.07 1.24
CA ASP A 48 -13.25 -11.91 -0.21
C ASP A 48 -13.34 -10.44 -0.67
N LEU A 49 -12.78 -9.52 0.12
CA LEU A 49 -12.73 -8.07 -0.16
C LEU A 49 -14.12 -7.46 -0.38
N ARG A 50 -15.09 -7.83 0.47
CA ARG A 50 -16.48 -7.42 0.37
C ARG A 50 -16.97 -6.65 1.60
N GLY A 51 -18.16 -6.06 1.47
CA GLY A 51 -18.80 -5.28 2.53
C GLY A 51 -18.21 -3.89 2.71
N GLY A 52 -18.32 -3.36 3.93
CA GLY A 52 -17.74 -2.08 4.28
C GLY A 52 -16.24 -2.05 4.00
N ARG A 53 -15.74 -0.94 3.45
CA ARG A 53 -14.33 -0.77 3.10
C ARG A 53 -13.72 0.44 3.77
N TYR A 54 -12.48 0.29 4.24
CA TYR A 54 -11.62 1.36 4.72
C TYR A 54 -10.31 1.31 3.96
N ASP A 55 -9.86 2.47 3.45
CA ASP A 55 -8.64 2.65 2.67
C ASP A 55 -7.80 3.76 3.30
N THR A 56 -6.47 3.60 3.36
CA THR A 56 -5.59 4.63 3.91
C THR A 56 -4.13 4.46 3.52
N ALA A 57 -3.45 5.57 3.24
CA ALA A 57 -2.01 5.67 3.06
C ALA A 57 -1.28 6.07 4.37
N ALA A 58 -1.99 6.24 5.47
CA ALA A 58 -1.43 6.69 6.74
C ALA A 58 -1.49 5.60 7.80
N THR A 59 -0.40 5.40 8.55
CA THR A 59 -0.36 4.59 9.77
C THR A 59 -1.48 5.01 10.73
N THR A 60 -2.14 4.03 11.34
CA THR A 60 -3.30 4.26 12.22
C THR A 60 -3.09 3.57 13.56
N ALA A 61 -2.94 4.36 14.62
CA ALA A 61 -2.65 3.87 15.96
C ALA A 61 -3.88 3.38 16.74
N ASP A 62 -5.08 3.80 16.32
CA ASP A 62 -6.33 3.47 17.02
C ASP A 62 -7.51 3.38 16.05
N PHE A 63 -7.99 2.15 15.81
CA PHE A 63 -9.12 1.90 14.91
C PHE A 63 -10.46 2.35 15.46
N ARG A 64 -10.61 2.60 16.76
CA ARG A 64 -11.86 3.10 17.35
C ARG A 64 -12.28 4.47 16.83
N GLN A 65 -11.32 5.22 16.25
CA GLN A 65 -11.57 6.55 15.69
C GLN A 65 -12.07 6.48 14.23
N TRP A 66 -12.16 5.27 13.64
CA TRP A 66 -12.39 5.09 12.23
C TRP A 66 -13.54 4.13 11.96
N SER A 67 -14.14 4.31 10.80
CA SER A 67 -15.23 3.48 10.30
C SER A 67 -15.01 3.11 8.85
N PHE A 68 -15.59 2.00 8.43
CA PHE A 68 -15.73 1.69 7.01
C PHE A 68 -16.51 2.80 6.31
N VAL A 69 -16.02 3.27 5.16
CA VAL A 69 -16.55 4.44 4.46
C VAL A 69 -17.45 4.11 3.27
N ALA A 70 -17.35 2.89 2.72
CA ALA A 70 -18.11 2.47 1.55
C ALA A 70 -18.77 1.12 1.79
N ALA A 71 -20.00 0.93 1.25
CA ALA A 71 -20.74 -0.34 1.28
C ALA A 71 -21.00 -0.93 2.68
N CYS A 72 -20.85 -0.15 3.74
CA CYS A 72 -21.18 -0.56 5.09
C CYS A 72 -22.65 -0.23 5.39
N THR A 73 -23.41 -1.22 5.89
CA THR A 73 -24.85 -1.10 6.18
C THR A 73 -25.22 -1.28 7.65
N SER A 74 -24.31 -1.82 8.46
CA SER A 74 -24.50 -2.02 9.90
C SER A 74 -23.15 -2.19 10.57
N ASP A 75 -23.02 -1.72 11.81
CA ASP A 75 -21.78 -1.74 12.60
C ASP A 75 -20.53 -1.38 11.77
N CYS A 76 -20.45 -0.13 11.39
CA CYS A 76 -19.38 0.34 10.51
C CYS A 76 -18.07 0.65 11.26
N SER A 77 -17.95 0.30 12.55
CA SER A 77 -16.69 0.42 13.28
C SER A 77 -15.57 -0.35 12.57
N LEU A 78 -14.39 0.23 12.47
CA LEU A 78 -13.22 -0.46 11.96
C LEU A 78 -12.58 -1.38 13.02
N HIS A 79 -12.67 -0.97 14.29
CA HIS A 79 -12.10 -1.69 15.43
C HIS A 79 -12.72 -3.07 15.58
N ASP A 80 -11.87 -4.11 15.59
CA ASP A 80 -12.25 -5.52 15.73
C ASP A 80 -13.37 -5.97 14.77
N ASN A 81 -13.30 -5.51 13.51
CA ASN A 81 -14.36 -5.78 12.53
C ASN A 81 -13.79 -5.93 11.09
N VAL A 82 -12.54 -6.37 10.97
CA VAL A 82 -11.86 -6.59 9.69
C VAL A 82 -11.78 -8.09 9.40
N SER A 83 -12.37 -8.53 8.28
CA SER A 83 -12.39 -9.96 7.87
C SER A 83 -11.52 -10.26 6.64
N SER A 84 -11.15 -9.24 5.84
CA SER A 84 -10.20 -9.36 4.75
C SER A 84 -9.45 -8.06 4.51
N LEU A 85 -8.27 -8.15 3.87
CA LEU A 85 -7.45 -6.98 3.59
C LEU A 85 -6.54 -7.19 2.38
N ARG A 86 -6.06 -6.08 1.80
CA ARG A 86 -5.01 -6.08 0.80
C ARG A 86 -4.13 -4.84 0.90
N ASN A 87 -2.82 -5.07 0.83
CA ASN A 87 -1.84 -3.99 0.79
C ASN A 87 -1.54 -3.58 -0.66
N TYR A 88 -1.92 -2.38 -1.04
CA TYR A 88 -1.66 -1.78 -2.35
C TYR A 88 -0.40 -0.91 -2.38
N ASP A 89 0.33 -0.80 -1.25
CA ASP A 89 1.60 -0.07 -1.21
C ASP A 89 2.71 -0.88 -1.92
N PRO A 90 3.31 -0.37 -3.00
CA PRO A 90 4.36 -1.07 -3.73
C PRO A 90 5.73 -1.03 -3.04
N VAL A 91 5.87 -0.27 -1.97
CA VAL A 91 7.14 -0.04 -1.27
C VAL A 91 7.16 -0.68 0.11
N ASN A 92 6.08 -0.52 0.88
CA ASN A 92 6.05 -0.83 2.29
C ASN A 92 5.16 -2.03 2.61
N PRO A 93 5.69 -3.07 3.29
CA PRO A 93 4.86 -4.06 3.97
C PRO A 93 4.04 -3.42 5.10
N VAL A 94 3.02 -4.14 5.60
CA VAL A 94 2.19 -3.68 6.72
C VAL A 94 2.21 -4.67 7.88
N ARG A 95 2.05 -4.14 9.09
CA ARG A 95 1.72 -4.89 10.30
C ARG A 95 0.42 -4.39 10.89
N LEU A 96 -0.48 -5.30 11.16
CA LEU A 96 -1.73 -5.03 11.87
C LEU A 96 -1.64 -5.66 13.26
N PHE A 97 -2.12 -4.99 14.29
CA PHE A 97 -1.96 -5.37 15.69
C PHE A 97 -3.30 -5.58 16.38
N GLU A 98 -3.33 -6.50 17.35
CA GLU A 98 -4.52 -6.77 18.16
C GLU A 98 -4.97 -5.58 18.99
N HIS A 99 -4.03 -4.77 19.45
CA HIS A 99 -4.32 -3.67 20.35
C HIS A 99 -3.95 -2.33 19.71
N GLU A 100 -4.55 -1.27 20.23
CA GLU A 100 -4.17 0.09 19.87
C GLU A 100 -2.71 0.39 20.20
N ASN A 101 -2.15 1.44 19.60
CA ASN A 101 -0.78 1.89 19.77
C ASN A 101 0.28 0.81 19.43
N PHE A 102 -0.05 -0.07 18.46
CA PHE A 102 0.87 -1.09 17.92
C PHE A 102 1.28 -2.12 18.97
N GLN A 103 0.37 -2.51 19.85
CA GLN A 103 0.60 -3.48 20.92
C GLN A 103 -0.03 -4.85 20.60
N GLY A 104 0.39 -5.88 21.36
CA GLY A 104 -0.09 -7.25 21.21
C GLY A 104 0.57 -8.02 20.08
N LEU A 105 -0.04 -9.13 19.68
CA LEU A 105 0.39 -9.91 18.53
C LEU A 105 0.14 -9.12 17.25
N TYR A 106 0.91 -9.44 16.20
CA TYR A 106 0.75 -8.77 14.93
C TYR A 106 0.60 -9.74 13.77
N PHE A 107 -0.15 -9.31 12.78
CA PHE A 107 -0.34 -9.92 11.49
C PHE A 107 0.46 -9.17 10.43
N TRP A 108 1.11 -9.88 9.52
CA TRP A 108 1.99 -9.31 8.52
C TRP A 108 1.48 -9.54 7.11
N ARG A 109 1.55 -8.51 6.25
CA ARG A 109 1.37 -8.65 4.80
C ARG A 109 2.46 -7.91 4.05
N GLN A 110 2.89 -8.52 2.94
CA GLN A 110 3.92 -7.95 2.08
C GLN A 110 3.39 -6.73 1.31
N LYS A 111 4.32 -5.97 0.75
CA LYS A 111 4.02 -4.89 -0.19
C LYS A 111 3.41 -5.44 -1.48
N ALA A 112 2.62 -4.62 -2.19
CA ALA A 112 2.05 -4.98 -3.48
C ALA A 112 3.14 -5.40 -4.50
N ASN A 113 2.79 -6.36 -5.36
CA ASN A 113 3.67 -6.85 -6.45
C ASN A 113 5.01 -7.45 -5.99
N SER A 114 5.11 -7.92 -4.75
CA SER A 114 6.34 -8.55 -4.23
C SER A 114 6.51 -10.02 -4.64
N GLY A 115 5.55 -10.62 -5.35
CA GLY A 115 5.47 -12.05 -5.62
C GLY A 115 5.14 -12.90 -4.38
N GLN A 116 4.89 -12.27 -3.25
CA GLN A 116 4.40 -12.86 -2.01
C GLN A 116 2.98 -12.34 -1.74
N SER A 117 2.28 -12.99 -0.83
CA SER A 117 0.90 -12.60 -0.51
C SER A 117 0.83 -11.17 0.06
N ASP A 118 0.25 -10.27 -0.70
CA ASP A 118 -0.09 -8.91 -0.31
C ASP A 118 -1.53 -8.78 0.19
N GLU A 119 -2.29 -9.89 0.15
CA GLU A 119 -3.69 -9.93 0.54
C GLU A 119 -4.00 -11.06 1.53
N ALA A 120 -5.07 -10.91 2.29
CA ALA A 120 -5.74 -11.92 3.08
C ALA A 120 -7.23 -11.88 2.76
N LEU A 121 -7.70 -12.85 1.97
CA LEU A 121 -9.09 -12.90 1.53
C LEU A 121 -10.04 -13.38 2.63
N ASN A 122 -9.52 -14.14 3.59
CA ASN A 122 -10.33 -14.69 4.69
C ASN A 122 -9.48 -14.88 5.96
N LEU A 123 -9.55 -13.91 6.84
CA LEU A 123 -8.80 -13.90 8.10
C LEU A 123 -9.23 -14.99 9.10
N THR A 124 -10.38 -15.67 8.87
CA THR A 124 -10.75 -16.85 9.67
C THR A 124 -9.83 -18.04 9.41
N LEU A 125 -9.11 -18.07 8.29
CA LEU A 125 -8.18 -19.12 7.89
C LEU A 125 -6.74 -18.84 8.32
N ASP A 126 -6.38 -17.56 8.50
CA ASP A 126 -5.07 -17.16 8.99
C ASP A 126 -4.98 -17.35 10.51
N ARG A 127 -3.89 -17.94 11.01
CA ARG A 127 -3.72 -18.26 12.43
C ARG A 127 -2.52 -17.52 13.03
N ASP A 128 -2.66 -17.12 14.29
CA ASP A 128 -1.56 -16.66 15.12
C ASP A 128 -0.76 -17.87 15.69
N GLU A 129 0.31 -17.59 16.43
CA GLU A 129 1.15 -18.61 17.06
C GLU A 129 0.43 -19.45 18.12
N ASN A 130 -0.72 -19.00 18.62
CA ASN A 130 -1.56 -19.69 19.59
C ASN A 130 -2.71 -20.47 18.92
N GLY A 131 -2.82 -20.45 17.58
CA GLY A 131 -3.82 -21.12 16.78
C GLY A 131 -5.16 -20.37 16.66
N ASN A 132 -5.26 -19.13 17.18
CA ASN A 132 -6.45 -18.30 17.04
C ASN A 132 -6.47 -17.65 15.65
N ASN A 133 -7.68 -17.45 15.06
CA ASN A 133 -7.78 -16.75 13.79
C ASN A 133 -7.63 -15.23 13.96
N TRP A 134 -7.31 -14.53 12.85
CA TRP A 134 -7.12 -13.10 12.85
C TRP A 134 -8.38 -12.28 12.53
N ASN A 135 -9.51 -12.95 12.27
CA ASN A 135 -10.76 -12.27 11.96
C ASN A 135 -11.23 -11.43 13.14
N ASP A 136 -11.61 -10.19 12.88
CA ASP A 136 -12.20 -9.26 13.85
C ASP A 136 -11.31 -9.05 15.10
N ARG A 137 -10.00 -8.86 14.90
CA ARG A 137 -9.04 -8.71 16.00
C ARG A 137 -8.06 -7.53 15.84
N PHE A 138 -8.24 -6.69 14.86
CA PHE A 138 -7.29 -5.60 14.63
C PHE A 138 -7.76 -4.28 15.23
N SER A 139 -6.83 -3.63 15.95
CA SER A 139 -7.06 -2.34 16.62
C SER A 139 -6.12 -1.24 16.17
N SER A 140 -5.02 -1.58 15.48
CA SER A 140 -4.07 -0.63 14.90
C SER A 140 -3.25 -1.25 13.76
N PHE A 141 -2.63 -0.42 12.92
CA PHE A 141 -1.66 -0.89 11.92
C PHE A 141 -0.60 0.15 11.60
N CYS A 142 0.52 -0.31 11.04
CA CYS A 142 1.55 0.56 10.49
C CYS A 142 2.13 0.05 9.19
N PHE A 143 2.56 0.97 8.33
CA PHE A 143 3.49 0.67 7.25
C PHE A 143 4.89 0.46 7.81
N VAL A 144 5.60 -0.57 7.31
CA VAL A 144 6.94 -0.93 7.74
C VAL A 144 7.94 -0.44 6.70
N TRP A 145 8.70 0.58 7.04
CA TRP A 145 9.68 1.18 6.13
C TRP A 145 10.88 0.27 5.90
N ALA A 146 11.18 0.00 4.63
CA ALA A 146 12.35 -0.75 4.23
C ALA A 146 13.64 0.00 4.67
N GLY A 147 14.57 -0.72 5.31
CA GLY A 147 15.88 -0.17 5.70
C GLY A 147 16.02 0.25 7.16
N GLN A 148 15.01 0.05 8.01
CA GLN A 148 15.15 0.21 9.46
C GLN A 148 15.50 -1.15 10.11
N PRO A 149 16.50 -1.21 11.02
CA PRO A 149 16.95 -2.48 11.64
C PRO A 149 15.91 -3.09 12.58
N GLN A 150 14.90 -2.35 12.97
CA GLN A 150 13.66 -2.82 13.61
C GLN A 150 12.51 -2.06 12.95
N PRO A 151 11.47 -2.75 12.46
CA PRO A 151 10.32 -2.06 11.93
C PRO A 151 9.60 -1.34 13.06
N ARG A 152 9.88 -0.06 13.20
CA ARG A 152 9.18 0.80 14.14
C ARG A 152 7.94 1.34 13.46
N CYS A 153 6.78 0.92 13.98
CA CYS A 153 5.58 1.70 13.83
C CYS A 153 5.84 3.04 14.52
N ARG A 154 5.77 4.14 13.79
CA ARG A 154 5.74 5.45 14.42
C ARG A 154 4.29 5.88 14.55
N PRO A 155 3.92 6.39 15.73
CA PRO A 155 2.68 7.13 15.87
C PRO A 155 2.65 8.35 14.97
#